data_004d0c81cd5da51503d7c6c9e1ca89ba
#
_entry.id   004d0c81cd5da51503d7c6c9e1ca89ba
#
_cell.length_a   1.000
_cell.length_b   1.000
_cell.length_c   1.000
_cell.angle_alpha   90.00
_cell.angle_beta   90.00
_cell.angle_gamma   90.00
#
_symmetry.space_group_name_H-M   'P 1'
#
loop_
_entity.id
_entity.type
_entity.pdbx_description
1 polymer ?
#
loop_
_entity_poly.entity_id
_entity_poly.type
_entity_poly.pdbx_seq_one_letter_code
_entity_poly.pdbx_strand_id
1 'polypeptide(L)'
;LRSLEQAEIEKKDLLEELYPHISKFIFGGFRMMVEHCYGIYNFIYKMSGRMKVEMRPRGKALYKRLKKIMDGEQPDVIVCTHPMCVKAIASYKEKTGLKTPLVTCITDISMHPEWTASQTDIYLAPTQEIKRHLMKEGARAEDILVTGIPVRQQFLDADCRQKRERNRTRRVLIMGGGLGLMPDLKELLEKLHSMQGVESVVITGKNHKMYEEWVNRYEDVEVLGYTENISRYMRGADLVITKAGGITLFEILHSQVPLFVIHPFLEQEMNNARYAAEKGFAKVIWGRREDYIQELEK
;
A
#
# COMPACT_ATOMS: atom_id res chain seq x y z
N LEU A 1 13.57 10.32 10.17
CA LEU A 1 12.69 10.94 11.18
C LEU A 1 13.36 11.10 12.56
N ARG A 2 14.39 10.28 12.92
CA ARG A 2 15.12 10.43 14.21
C ARG A 2 15.79 11.81 14.40
N SER A 3 15.98 12.59 13.33
CA SER A 3 16.54 13.94 13.40
C SER A 3 15.49 15.06 13.48
N LEU A 4 14.19 14.70 13.57
CA LEU A 4 13.07 15.65 13.62
C LEU A 4 12.41 15.68 15.02
N GLU A 5 13.18 15.49 16.08
CA GLU A 5 12.68 15.54 17.48
C GLU A 5 12.01 16.87 17.85
N GLN A 6 12.12 17.89 17.00
CA GLN A 6 11.52 19.21 17.19
C GLN A 6 10.41 19.52 16.17
N ALA A 7 10.04 18.58 15.28
CA ALA A 7 8.98 18.81 14.29
C ALA A 7 7.62 18.37 14.82
N GLU A 8 6.67 19.29 14.84
CA GLU A 8 5.27 18.97 15.04
C GLU A 8 4.68 18.38 13.75
N ILE A 9 4.07 17.21 13.84
CA ILE A 9 3.50 16.50 12.68
C ILE A 9 2.00 16.40 12.83
N GLU A 10 1.28 17.15 12.00
CA GLU A 10 -0.17 17.05 11.87
C GLU A 10 -0.54 16.12 10.71
N LYS A 11 -1.38 15.11 11.00
CA LYS A 11 -1.85 14.14 10.01
C LYS A 11 -3.32 14.40 9.67
N LYS A 12 -3.60 14.64 8.39
CA LYS A 12 -4.96 14.87 7.90
C LYS A 12 -5.35 13.91 6.80
N ASP A 13 -6.55 13.35 6.91
CA ASP A 13 -7.22 12.70 5.78
C ASP A 13 -7.91 13.77 4.93
N LEU A 14 -7.21 14.20 3.88
CA LEU A 14 -7.71 15.31 3.05
C LEU A 14 -9.05 14.98 2.38
N LEU A 15 -9.35 13.71 2.08
CA LEU A 15 -10.61 13.33 1.49
C LEU A 15 -11.76 13.46 2.49
N GLU A 16 -11.54 13.07 3.73
CA GLU A 16 -12.50 13.22 4.82
C GLU A 16 -12.70 14.70 5.18
N GLU A 17 -11.63 15.47 5.26
CA GLU A 17 -11.66 16.92 5.50
C GLU A 17 -12.40 17.69 4.39
N LEU A 18 -12.15 17.33 3.13
CA LEU A 18 -12.77 18.00 2.00
C LEU A 18 -14.22 17.57 1.75
N TYR A 19 -14.54 16.31 2.03
CA TYR A 19 -15.83 15.71 1.71
C TYR A 19 -16.40 14.82 2.83
N PRO A 20 -16.63 15.37 4.05
CA PRO A 20 -16.96 14.56 5.24
C PRO A 20 -18.24 13.72 5.09
N HIS A 21 -19.20 14.19 4.29
CA HIS A 21 -20.46 13.46 4.06
C HIS A 21 -20.39 12.48 2.87
N ILE A 22 -19.45 12.68 1.96
CA ILE A 22 -19.33 11.90 0.71
C ILE A 22 -18.19 10.89 0.80
N SER A 23 -17.20 11.11 1.65
CA SER A 23 -16.03 10.24 1.80
C SER A 23 -16.42 8.78 2.05
N LYS A 24 -17.38 8.54 2.96
CA LYS A 24 -17.90 7.20 3.27
C LYS A 24 -18.53 6.52 2.04
N PHE A 25 -19.27 7.27 1.21
CA PHE A 25 -19.86 6.77 -0.03
C PHE A 25 -18.80 6.50 -1.09
N ILE A 26 -17.78 7.35 -1.20
CA ILE A 26 -16.66 7.15 -2.12
C ILE A 26 -15.89 5.89 -1.72
N PHE A 27 -15.54 5.73 -0.44
CA PHE A 27 -14.85 4.53 0.05
C PHE A 27 -15.71 3.28 -0.07
N GLY A 28 -17.01 3.37 0.22
CA GLY A 28 -17.97 2.27 0.04
C GLY A 28 -18.12 1.85 -1.42
N GLY A 29 -18.26 2.82 -2.31
CA GLY A 29 -18.33 2.59 -3.76
C GLY A 29 -17.03 2.02 -4.33
N PHE A 30 -15.89 2.53 -3.89
CA PHE A 30 -14.58 2.00 -4.24
C PHE A 30 -14.42 0.54 -3.78
N ARG A 31 -14.77 0.26 -2.53
CA ARG A 31 -14.73 -1.11 -1.97
C ARG A 31 -15.61 -2.06 -2.79
N MET A 32 -16.87 -1.67 -3.06
CA MET A 32 -17.81 -2.47 -3.85
C MET A 32 -17.28 -2.71 -5.28
N MET A 33 -16.68 -1.69 -5.90
CA MET A 33 -16.09 -1.79 -7.24
C MET A 33 -14.89 -2.74 -7.24
N VAL A 34 -14.03 -2.70 -6.22
CA VAL A 34 -12.87 -3.59 -6.09
C VAL A 34 -13.33 -5.03 -5.79
N GLU A 35 -14.35 -5.22 -4.96
CA GLU A 35 -14.85 -6.54 -4.57
C GLU A 35 -15.64 -7.24 -5.70
N HIS A 36 -16.43 -6.49 -6.48
CA HIS A 36 -17.39 -7.10 -7.41
C HIS A 36 -17.17 -6.72 -8.89
N CYS A 37 -16.51 -5.60 -9.16
CA CYS A 37 -16.38 -5.03 -10.50
C CYS A 37 -14.94 -4.57 -10.82
N TYR A 38 -13.93 -5.30 -10.34
CA TYR A 38 -12.51 -4.91 -10.52
C TYR A 38 -12.10 -4.70 -11.98
N GLY A 39 -12.76 -5.35 -12.93
CA GLY A 39 -12.55 -5.12 -14.37
C GLY A 39 -12.86 -3.68 -14.79
N ILE A 40 -13.92 -3.07 -14.23
CA ILE A 40 -14.28 -1.67 -14.48
C ILE A 40 -13.21 -0.76 -13.86
N TYR A 41 -12.77 -1.04 -12.63
CA TYR A 41 -11.70 -0.31 -11.99
C TYR A 41 -10.41 -0.33 -12.83
N ASN A 42 -9.97 -1.51 -13.26
CA ASN A 42 -8.77 -1.66 -14.08
C ASN A 42 -8.90 -0.93 -15.43
N PHE A 43 -10.08 -0.95 -16.04
CA PHE A 43 -10.34 -0.21 -17.28
C PHE A 43 -10.22 1.30 -17.05
N ILE A 44 -10.85 1.85 -16.01
CA ILE A 44 -10.77 3.27 -15.65
C ILE A 44 -9.33 3.65 -15.34
N TYR A 45 -8.61 2.85 -14.56
CA TYR A 45 -7.21 3.07 -14.19
C TYR A 45 -6.29 3.13 -15.42
N LYS A 46 -6.45 2.18 -16.35
CA LYS A 46 -5.69 2.17 -17.62
C LYS A 46 -6.04 3.35 -18.52
N MET A 47 -7.31 3.69 -18.60
CA MET A 47 -7.78 4.82 -19.41
C MET A 47 -7.25 6.14 -18.85
N SER A 48 -7.31 6.38 -17.54
CA SER A 48 -6.78 7.59 -16.92
C SER A 48 -5.27 7.72 -17.12
N GLY A 49 -4.54 6.60 -17.04
CA GLY A 49 -3.10 6.56 -17.33
C GLY A 49 -2.78 6.88 -18.80
N ARG A 50 -3.56 6.35 -19.75
CA ARG A 50 -3.34 6.58 -21.21
C ARG A 50 -3.74 7.98 -21.66
N MET A 51 -4.87 8.48 -21.18
CA MET A 51 -5.43 9.76 -21.62
C MET A 51 -4.75 10.95 -20.96
N LYS A 52 -3.80 10.73 -20.02
CA LYS A 52 -3.21 11.79 -19.19
C LYS A 52 -4.29 12.74 -18.65
N VAL A 53 -5.47 12.16 -18.33
CA VAL A 53 -6.58 12.94 -17.77
C VAL A 53 -6.16 13.48 -16.44
N GLU A 54 -5.73 14.71 -16.45
CA GLU A 54 -5.38 15.43 -15.25
C GLU A 54 -6.67 15.78 -14.50
N MET A 55 -7.11 14.85 -13.63
CA MET A 55 -8.18 15.15 -12.69
C MET A 55 -7.68 16.17 -11.69
N ARG A 56 -7.74 17.44 -12.09
CA ARG A 56 -7.46 18.55 -11.18
C ARG A 56 -8.70 18.80 -10.34
N PRO A 57 -8.70 18.49 -9.04
CA PRO A 57 -9.81 18.85 -8.17
C PRO A 57 -9.99 20.36 -8.22
N ARG A 58 -11.13 20.81 -8.72
CA ARG A 58 -11.45 22.24 -8.88
C ARG A 58 -12.79 22.53 -8.21
N GLY A 59 -12.93 23.73 -7.65
CA GLY A 59 -14.20 24.17 -7.09
C GLY A 59 -14.01 25.18 -5.96
N LYS A 60 -14.90 26.18 -5.88
CA LYS A 60 -14.84 27.21 -4.82
C LYS A 60 -14.90 26.60 -3.42
N ALA A 61 -15.66 25.51 -3.21
CA ALA A 61 -15.78 24.83 -1.93
C ALA A 61 -14.47 24.15 -1.51
N LEU A 62 -13.80 23.46 -2.46
CA LEU A 62 -12.48 22.86 -2.24
C LEU A 62 -11.46 23.92 -1.79
N TYR A 63 -11.36 25.00 -2.56
CA TYR A 63 -10.40 26.08 -2.24
C TYR A 63 -10.69 26.74 -0.90
N LYS A 64 -11.97 26.97 -0.55
CA LYS A 64 -12.35 27.53 0.75
C LYS A 64 -11.93 26.63 1.90
N ARG A 65 -12.10 25.31 1.75
CA ARG A 65 -11.70 24.34 2.77
C ARG A 65 -10.19 24.22 2.89
N LEU A 66 -9.47 24.11 1.78
CA LEU A 66 -8.01 24.13 1.79
C LEU A 66 -7.45 25.41 2.40
N LYS A 67 -8.05 26.58 2.08
CA LYS A 67 -7.66 27.85 2.71
C LYS A 67 -7.83 27.77 4.23
N LYS A 68 -8.96 27.26 4.73
CA LYS A 68 -9.17 27.12 6.18
C LYS A 68 -8.11 26.23 6.85
N ILE A 69 -7.73 25.12 6.20
CA ILE A 69 -6.67 24.23 6.70
C ILE A 69 -5.33 24.98 6.70
N MET A 70 -4.95 25.62 5.59
CA MET A 70 -3.66 26.33 5.49
C MET A 70 -3.55 27.51 6.45
N ASP A 71 -4.64 28.29 6.62
CA ASP A 71 -4.67 29.41 7.55
C ASP A 71 -4.61 28.96 9.03
N GLY A 72 -5.22 27.81 9.33
CA GLY A 72 -5.25 27.26 10.69
C GLY A 72 -3.95 26.60 11.11
N GLU A 73 -3.39 25.74 10.24
CA GLU A 73 -2.20 24.92 10.53
C GLU A 73 -0.88 25.63 10.21
N GLN A 74 -0.88 26.56 9.24
CA GLN A 74 0.30 27.29 8.76
C GLN A 74 1.54 26.40 8.58
N PRO A 75 1.45 25.31 7.81
CA PRO A 75 2.51 24.31 7.73
C PRO A 75 3.77 24.88 7.07
N ASP A 76 4.95 24.56 7.63
CA ASP A 76 6.24 24.86 7.01
C ASP A 76 6.52 23.96 5.79
N VAL A 77 5.99 22.73 5.78
CA VAL A 77 6.11 21.75 4.70
C VAL A 77 4.82 20.93 4.58
N ILE A 78 4.38 20.67 3.37
CA ILE A 78 3.24 19.78 3.11
C ILE A 78 3.76 18.49 2.49
N VAL A 79 3.48 17.34 3.12
CA VAL A 79 3.84 16.02 2.59
C VAL A 79 2.57 15.29 2.15
N CYS A 80 2.46 14.96 0.87
CA CYS A 80 1.34 14.21 0.32
C CYS A 80 1.75 12.78 -0.01
N THR A 81 1.00 11.81 0.51
CA THR A 81 1.22 10.36 0.29
C THR A 81 0.13 9.72 -0.57
N HIS A 82 -0.73 10.53 -1.20
CA HIS A 82 -1.81 10.07 -2.07
C HIS A 82 -1.95 10.99 -3.28
N PRO A 83 -2.08 10.50 -4.51
CA PRO A 83 -2.06 11.30 -5.74
C PRO A 83 -3.16 12.37 -5.78
N MET A 84 -4.37 12.07 -5.30
CA MET A 84 -5.45 13.07 -5.22
C MET A 84 -5.09 14.25 -4.32
N CYS A 85 -4.39 13.99 -3.19
CA CYS A 85 -3.92 15.05 -2.30
C CYS A 85 -2.87 15.91 -3.01
N VAL A 86 -1.91 15.29 -3.69
CA VAL A 86 -0.90 16.00 -4.51
C VAL A 86 -1.56 16.94 -5.50
N LYS A 87 -2.53 16.45 -6.28
CA LYS A 87 -3.25 17.25 -7.27
C LYS A 87 -4.06 18.40 -6.66
N ALA A 88 -4.72 18.15 -5.52
CA ALA A 88 -5.50 19.16 -4.81
C ALA A 88 -4.61 20.30 -4.28
N ILE A 89 -3.52 19.95 -3.61
CA ILE A 89 -2.57 20.93 -3.05
C ILE A 89 -1.84 21.67 -4.18
N ALA A 90 -1.36 20.98 -5.21
CA ALA A 90 -0.69 21.60 -6.35
C ALA A 90 -1.61 22.62 -7.05
N SER A 91 -2.88 22.26 -7.29
CA SER A 91 -3.86 23.18 -7.87
C SER A 91 -4.15 24.37 -6.96
N TYR A 92 -4.16 24.17 -5.65
CA TYR A 92 -4.31 25.24 -4.67
C TYR A 92 -3.10 26.18 -4.67
N LYS A 93 -1.87 25.66 -4.65
CA LYS A 93 -0.61 26.46 -4.74
C LYS A 93 -0.59 27.30 -6.02
N GLU A 94 -0.91 26.70 -7.17
CA GLU A 94 -0.94 27.39 -8.46
C GLU A 94 -1.91 28.58 -8.43
N LYS A 95 -3.10 28.40 -7.85
CA LYS A 95 -4.14 29.44 -7.80
C LYS A 95 -3.87 30.54 -6.78
N THR A 96 -3.30 30.20 -5.64
CA THR A 96 -3.15 31.14 -4.50
C THR A 96 -1.75 31.76 -4.40
N GLY A 97 -0.77 31.17 -5.10
CA GLY A 97 0.64 31.56 -4.98
C GLY A 97 1.28 31.08 -3.67
N LEU A 98 0.66 30.10 -2.98
CA LEU A 98 1.20 29.55 -1.72
C LEU A 98 2.64 29.05 -1.92
N LYS A 99 3.56 29.51 -1.07
CA LYS A 99 5.00 29.19 -1.18
C LYS A 99 5.44 28.00 -0.33
N THR A 100 4.59 27.51 0.56
CA THR A 100 4.88 26.31 1.38
C THR A 100 5.34 25.17 0.48
N PRO A 101 6.51 24.56 0.74
CA PRO A 101 7.00 23.43 -0.05
C PRO A 101 6.05 22.25 -0.05
N LEU A 102 5.87 21.64 -1.23
CA LEU A 102 5.08 20.42 -1.41
C LEU A 102 6.02 19.25 -1.70
N VAL A 103 6.01 18.26 -0.81
CA VAL A 103 6.72 17.00 -0.96
C VAL A 103 5.74 15.93 -1.40
N THR A 104 5.98 15.31 -2.55
CA THR A 104 5.20 14.18 -3.05
C THR A 104 5.90 12.89 -2.68
N CYS A 105 5.36 12.15 -1.73
CA CYS A 105 5.87 10.85 -1.34
C CYS A 105 5.09 9.74 -2.06
N ILE A 106 5.71 9.12 -3.06
CA ILE A 106 5.09 8.09 -3.88
C ILE A 106 5.09 6.76 -3.13
N THR A 107 3.90 6.23 -2.86
CA THR A 107 3.69 4.99 -2.10
C THR A 107 3.29 3.81 -2.98
N ASP A 108 3.54 3.91 -4.28
CA ASP A 108 3.24 2.89 -5.27
C ASP A 108 4.41 2.72 -6.23
N ILE A 109 4.66 1.51 -6.72
CA ILE A 109 5.71 1.22 -7.69
C ILE A 109 5.19 1.45 -9.11
N SER A 110 3.88 1.62 -9.27
CA SER A 110 3.26 1.85 -10.56
C SER A 110 3.51 3.27 -11.07
N MET A 111 3.76 3.36 -12.38
CA MET A 111 4.06 4.60 -13.10
C MET A 111 2.76 5.31 -13.53
N HIS A 112 1.93 5.73 -12.56
CA HIS A 112 0.68 6.41 -12.89
C HIS A 112 0.85 7.94 -12.96
N PRO A 113 0.37 8.62 -14.03
CA PRO A 113 0.53 10.08 -14.21
C PRO A 113 -0.08 10.93 -13.10
N GLU A 114 -0.96 10.35 -12.28
CA GLU A 114 -1.57 11.04 -11.15
C GLU A 114 -0.56 11.50 -10.10
N TRP A 115 0.60 10.85 -10.00
CA TRP A 115 1.65 11.26 -9.09
C TRP A 115 2.42 12.51 -9.51
N THR A 116 2.32 12.91 -10.79
CA THR A 116 3.06 14.07 -11.33
C THR A 116 2.25 15.35 -11.16
N ALA A 117 2.81 16.38 -10.54
CA ALA A 117 2.19 17.68 -10.39
C ALA A 117 3.21 18.81 -10.50
N SER A 118 2.89 19.86 -11.27
CA SER A 118 3.78 20.99 -11.58
C SER A 118 4.26 21.80 -10.38
N GLN A 119 3.53 21.73 -9.26
CA GLN A 119 3.82 22.47 -8.03
C GLN A 119 4.50 21.61 -6.94
N THR A 120 4.94 20.41 -7.29
CA THR A 120 5.75 19.57 -6.38
C THR A 120 7.18 20.11 -6.36
N ASP A 121 7.66 20.40 -5.17
CA ASP A 121 9.02 20.89 -4.95
C ASP A 121 10.02 19.72 -4.80
N ILE A 122 9.60 18.62 -4.15
CA ILE A 122 10.43 17.42 -3.97
C ILE A 122 9.59 16.17 -4.17
N TYR A 123 10.14 15.19 -4.90
CA TYR A 123 9.61 13.84 -5.03
C TYR A 123 10.42 12.85 -4.21
N LEU A 124 9.76 12.09 -3.35
CA LEU A 124 10.31 10.89 -2.74
C LEU A 124 9.85 9.69 -3.57
N ALA A 125 10.73 9.17 -4.40
CA ALA A 125 10.45 8.12 -5.35
C ALA A 125 10.81 6.73 -4.77
N PRO A 126 9.98 5.70 -4.97
CA PRO A 126 10.26 4.36 -4.47
C PRO A 126 11.42 3.66 -5.18
N THR A 127 11.66 3.95 -6.44
CA THR A 127 12.67 3.25 -7.26
C THR A 127 13.34 4.17 -8.28
N GLN A 128 14.48 3.72 -8.81
CA GLN A 128 15.18 4.43 -9.90
C GLN A 128 14.35 4.46 -11.20
N GLU A 129 13.51 3.47 -11.42
CA GLU A 129 12.58 3.42 -12.55
C GLU A 129 11.55 4.55 -12.46
N ILE A 130 10.99 4.77 -11.27
CA ILE A 130 10.07 5.88 -11.00
C ILE A 130 10.79 7.24 -11.17
N LYS A 131 12.01 7.38 -10.65
CA LYS A 131 12.81 8.59 -10.88
C LYS A 131 12.97 8.89 -12.35
N ARG A 132 13.38 7.89 -13.16
CA ARG A 132 13.52 8.07 -14.63
C ARG A 132 12.22 8.47 -15.31
N HIS A 133 11.09 7.95 -14.83
CA HIS A 133 9.78 8.33 -15.36
C HIS A 133 9.42 9.77 -15.01
N LEU A 134 9.55 10.18 -13.76
CA LEU A 134 9.29 11.55 -13.32
C LEU A 134 10.13 12.56 -14.12
N MET A 135 11.39 12.22 -14.41
CA MET A 135 12.25 13.06 -15.27
C MET A 135 11.71 13.17 -16.71
N LYS A 136 11.17 12.07 -17.27
CA LYS A 136 10.51 12.10 -18.60
C LYS A 136 9.23 12.93 -18.61
N GLU A 137 8.54 13.04 -17.48
CA GLU A 137 7.36 13.90 -17.30
C GLU A 137 7.72 15.35 -16.92
N GLY A 138 9.02 15.71 -16.90
CA GLY A 138 9.52 17.06 -16.74
C GLY A 138 9.98 17.45 -15.33
N ALA A 139 10.01 16.53 -14.38
CA ALA A 139 10.60 16.81 -13.07
C ALA A 139 12.13 16.86 -13.17
N ARG A 140 12.77 17.78 -12.43
CA ARG A 140 14.24 17.92 -12.43
C ARG A 140 14.87 16.80 -11.61
N ALA A 141 16.02 16.30 -12.03
CA ALA A 141 16.71 15.18 -11.38
C ALA A 141 17.10 15.46 -9.93
N GLU A 142 17.46 16.72 -9.62
CA GLU A 142 17.80 17.19 -8.28
C GLU A 142 16.62 17.24 -7.31
N ASP A 143 15.39 17.37 -7.81
CA ASP A 143 14.17 17.40 -7.01
C ASP A 143 13.62 15.99 -6.72
N ILE A 144 14.29 14.92 -7.19
CA ILE A 144 13.82 13.55 -7.02
C ILE A 144 14.82 12.74 -6.19
N LEU A 145 14.41 12.38 -4.99
CA LEU A 145 15.15 11.50 -4.09
C LEU A 145 14.60 10.07 -4.17
N VAL A 146 15.46 9.09 -4.39
CA VAL A 146 15.05 7.68 -4.36
C VAL A 146 15.21 7.15 -2.95
N THR A 147 14.09 6.92 -2.27
CA THR A 147 14.05 6.61 -0.83
C THR A 147 13.45 5.24 -0.51
N GLY A 148 12.88 4.55 -1.50
CA GLY A 148 11.94 3.45 -1.23
C GLY A 148 10.57 3.97 -0.81
N ILE A 149 9.64 3.05 -0.55
CA ILE A 149 8.35 3.38 0.06
C ILE A 149 8.55 3.44 1.58
N PRO A 150 8.09 4.50 2.27
CA PRO A 150 8.18 4.59 3.72
C PRO A 150 7.46 3.44 4.41
N VAL A 151 8.12 2.84 5.37
CA VAL A 151 7.55 1.81 6.24
C VAL A 151 7.43 2.31 7.67
N ARG A 152 6.59 1.66 8.47
CA ARG A 152 6.44 1.99 9.87
C ARG A 152 7.75 1.73 10.63
N GLN A 153 8.05 2.55 11.64
CA GLN A 153 9.29 2.48 12.41
C GLN A 153 9.61 1.07 12.92
N GLN A 154 8.59 0.36 13.38
CA GLN A 154 8.73 -1.02 13.86
C GLN A 154 9.37 -2.00 12.87
N PHE A 155 9.41 -1.69 11.57
CA PHE A 155 10.08 -2.51 10.55
C PHE A 155 11.55 -2.14 10.35
N LEU A 156 11.96 -0.96 10.83
CA LEU A 156 13.34 -0.47 10.73
C LEU A 156 14.21 -0.91 11.90
N ASP A 157 13.60 -1.32 13.01
CA ASP A 157 14.34 -1.72 14.21
C ASP A 157 15.01 -3.08 14.00
N ALA A 158 16.34 -3.07 13.98
CA ALA A 158 17.18 -4.21 13.61
C ALA A 158 17.18 -5.35 14.65
N ASP A 159 16.87 -5.04 15.92
CA ASP A 159 17.04 -5.97 17.07
C ASP A 159 16.03 -7.12 17.15
N CYS A 160 15.09 -7.22 16.21
CA CYS A 160 14.03 -8.21 16.27
C CYS A 160 14.21 -9.40 15.33
N ARG A 161 15.42 -9.67 14.84
CA ARG A 161 15.70 -10.89 14.09
C ARG A 161 15.78 -12.08 15.07
N GLN A 162 14.67 -12.74 15.30
CA GLN A 162 14.72 -14.04 15.98
C GLN A 162 15.51 -15.00 15.08
N LYS A 163 16.63 -15.53 15.62
CA LYS A 163 17.32 -16.65 14.95
C LYS A 163 16.33 -17.80 14.85
N ARG A 164 15.96 -18.15 13.61
CA ARG A 164 15.01 -19.21 13.35
C ARG A 164 15.68 -20.56 13.57
N GLU A 165 15.18 -21.35 14.50
CA GLU A 165 15.63 -22.71 14.69
C GLU A 165 15.19 -23.59 13.51
N ARG A 166 16.09 -24.43 12.99
CA ARG A 166 15.81 -25.26 11.80
C ARG A 166 14.76 -26.37 12.04
N ASN A 167 14.54 -26.79 13.28
CA ASN A 167 13.71 -27.95 13.64
C ASN A 167 12.36 -27.56 14.27
N ARG A 168 11.85 -26.34 14.04
CA ARG A 168 10.55 -25.91 14.54
C ARG A 168 9.45 -26.01 13.48
N THR A 169 8.21 -25.99 13.90
CA THR A 169 7.03 -25.80 13.05
C THR A 169 7.17 -24.56 12.16
N ARG A 170 6.88 -24.69 10.88
CA ARG A 170 6.93 -23.59 9.91
C ARG A 170 5.71 -22.70 10.07
N ARG A 171 5.92 -21.41 10.13
CA ARG A 171 4.84 -20.43 10.29
C ARG A 171 4.59 -19.66 9.01
N VAL A 172 3.38 -19.76 8.48
CA VAL A 172 2.93 -19.04 7.28
C VAL A 172 2.01 -17.90 7.71
N LEU A 173 2.37 -16.67 7.34
CA LEU A 173 1.56 -15.49 7.58
C LEU A 173 0.74 -15.15 6.33
N ILE A 174 -0.58 -15.06 6.47
CA ILE A 174 -1.52 -14.77 5.39
C ILE A 174 -2.17 -13.40 5.65
N MET A 175 -2.14 -12.50 4.67
CA MET A 175 -2.68 -11.16 4.82
C MET A 175 -3.42 -10.67 3.57
N GLY A 176 -4.65 -10.21 3.75
CA GLY A 176 -5.48 -9.62 2.68
C GLY A 176 -5.33 -8.10 2.52
N GLY A 177 -4.28 -7.50 3.09
CA GLY A 177 -4.14 -6.05 3.18
C GLY A 177 -5.12 -5.41 4.16
N GLY A 178 -5.21 -4.07 4.19
CA GLY A 178 -6.05 -3.34 5.14
C GLY A 178 -7.56 -3.62 5.02
N LEU A 179 -8.03 -4.02 3.85
CA LEU A 179 -9.43 -4.44 3.60
C LEU A 179 -9.67 -5.92 3.90
N GLY A 180 -8.63 -6.70 4.19
CA GLY A 180 -8.72 -8.12 4.46
C GLY A 180 -9.29 -8.94 3.29
N LEU A 181 -9.04 -8.51 2.05
CA LEU A 181 -9.52 -9.22 0.86
C LEU A 181 -8.51 -10.27 0.43
N MET A 182 -8.79 -11.53 0.72
CA MET A 182 -7.99 -12.68 0.29
C MET A 182 -8.88 -13.65 -0.48
N PRO A 183 -8.82 -13.64 -1.81
CA PRO A 183 -9.52 -14.66 -2.61
C PRO A 183 -8.94 -16.03 -2.30
N ASP A 184 -9.78 -17.06 -2.38
CA ASP A 184 -9.41 -18.47 -2.20
C ASP A 184 -8.76 -18.81 -0.83
N LEU A 185 -9.04 -18.00 0.23
CA LEU A 185 -8.47 -18.23 1.57
C LEU A 185 -8.82 -19.63 2.11
N LYS A 186 -10.04 -20.10 1.82
CA LYS A 186 -10.51 -21.40 2.26
C LYS A 186 -9.57 -22.52 1.79
N GLU A 187 -9.35 -22.57 0.52
CA GLU A 187 -8.55 -23.60 -0.12
C GLU A 187 -7.08 -23.52 0.28
N LEU A 188 -6.58 -22.28 0.44
CA LEU A 188 -5.24 -22.04 0.93
C LEU A 188 -5.07 -22.61 2.34
N LEU A 189 -6.02 -22.34 3.23
CA LEU A 189 -5.97 -22.83 4.61
C LEU A 189 -6.17 -24.35 4.70
N GLU A 190 -7.10 -24.93 3.91
CA GLU A 190 -7.26 -26.38 3.83
C GLU A 190 -5.97 -27.07 3.37
N LYS A 191 -5.25 -26.47 2.41
CA LYS A 191 -3.96 -27.01 1.96
C LYS A 191 -2.89 -26.89 3.03
N LEU A 192 -2.70 -25.72 3.65
CA LEU A 192 -1.71 -25.52 4.70
C LEU A 192 -1.97 -26.42 5.91
N HIS A 193 -3.23 -26.57 6.33
CA HIS A 193 -3.65 -27.48 7.39
C HIS A 193 -3.31 -28.95 7.08
N SER A 194 -3.36 -29.36 5.82
CA SER A 194 -2.97 -30.73 5.41
C SER A 194 -1.45 -30.98 5.46
N MET A 195 -0.63 -29.94 5.62
CA MET A 195 0.84 -30.04 5.63
C MET A 195 1.35 -30.23 7.06
N GLN A 196 2.06 -31.33 7.30
CA GLN A 196 2.64 -31.59 8.62
C GLN A 196 3.71 -30.55 9.00
N GLY A 197 3.66 -30.08 10.24
CA GLY A 197 4.64 -29.11 10.77
C GLY A 197 4.50 -27.70 10.21
N VAL A 198 3.29 -27.35 9.74
CA VAL A 198 2.94 -25.98 9.30
C VAL A 198 1.87 -25.41 10.23
N GLU A 199 2.07 -24.19 10.68
CA GLU A 199 1.10 -23.36 11.39
C GLU A 199 0.78 -22.13 10.53
N SER A 200 -0.46 -21.67 10.56
CA SER A 200 -0.88 -20.49 9.82
C SER A 200 -1.33 -19.36 10.74
N VAL A 201 -0.99 -18.14 10.38
CA VAL A 201 -1.52 -16.92 10.99
C VAL A 201 -2.25 -16.13 9.93
N VAL A 202 -3.52 -15.85 10.13
CA VAL A 202 -4.36 -15.07 9.20
C VAL A 202 -4.67 -13.72 9.81
N ILE A 203 -4.31 -12.64 9.11
CA ILE A 203 -4.67 -11.27 9.52
C ILE A 203 -5.76 -10.74 8.59
N THR A 204 -6.98 -10.65 9.14
CA THR A 204 -8.17 -10.24 8.40
C THR A 204 -8.35 -8.71 8.33
N GLY A 205 -7.53 -7.95 9.05
CA GLY A 205 -7.62 -6.50 9.10
C GLY A 205 -8.99 -6.02 9.58
N LYS A 206 -9.64 -5.16 8.81
CA LYS A 206 -10.99 -4.64 9.13
C LYS A 206 -12.14 -5.52 8.61
N ASN A 207 -11.84 -6.71 8.11
CA ASN A 207 -12.85 -7.65 7.61
C ASN A 207 -13.39 -8.53 8.74
N HIS A 208 -14.35 -8.01 9.51
CA HIS A 208 -14.97 -8.74 10.63
C HIS A 208 -15.66 -10.02 10.17
N LYS A 209 -16.30 -10.02 8.99
CA LYS A 209 -16.96 -11.21 8.45
C LYS A 209 -15.96 -12.35 8.24
N MET A 210 -14.81 -12.05 7.66
CA MET A 210 -13.74 -13.05 7.48
C MET A 210 -13.18 -13.51 8.81
N TYR A 211 -13.03 -12.62 9.80
CA TYR A 211 -12.60 -12.99 11.14
C TYR A 211 -13.55 -14.00 11.77
N GLU A 212 -14.85 -13.71 11.80
CA GLU A 212 -15.89 -14.57 12.39
C GLU A 212 -15.99 -15.92 11.67
N GLU A 213 -15.77 -15.93 10.35
CA GLU A 213 -15.83 -17.17 9.55
C GLU A 213 -14.69 -18.13 9.87
N TRP A 214 -13.51 -17.62 10.23
CA TRP A 214 -12.28 -18.42 10.33
C TRP A 214 -11.75 -18.58 11.75
N VAL A 215 -12.14 -17.73 12.70
CA VAL A 215 -11.70 -17.84 14.09
C VAL A 215 -12.13 -19.17 14.69
N ASN A 216 -11.19 -19.87 15.34
CA ASN A 216 -11.39 -21.17 16.00
C ASN A 216 -11.87 -22.32 15.08
N ARG A 217 -11.64 -22.20 13.77
CA ARG A 217 -12.04 -23.25 12.82
C ARG A 217 -11.03 -24.39 12.73
N TYR A 218 -9.75 -24.09 12.89
CA TYR A 218 -8.64 -25.05 12.93
C TYR A 218 -7.72 -24.75 14.10
N GLU A 219 -7.18 -25.78 14.74
CA GLU A 219 -6.30 -25.62 15.92
C GLU A 219 -4.93 -25.05 15.55
N ASP A 220 -4.44 -25.30 14.34
CA ASP A 220 -3.16 -24.83 13.79
C ASP A 220 -3.26 -23.50 13.03
N VAL A 221 -4.42 -22.82 13.09
CA VAL A 221 -4.65 -21.53 12.44
C VAL A 221 -5.02 -20.47 13.47
N GLU A 222 -4.10 -19.55 13.71
CA GLU A 222 -4.33 -18.34 14.50
C GLU A 222 -4.99 -17.26 13.61
N VAL A 223 -6.19 -16.78 13.97
CA VAL A 223 -6.89 -15.74 13.21
C VAL A 223 -6.91 -14.45 14.02
N LEU A 224 -6.45 -13.37 13.40
CA LEU A 224 -6.37 -12.04 13.99
C LEU A 224 -7.18 -11.04 13.15
N GLY A 225 -7.84 -10.12 13.84
CA GLY A 225 -8.42 -8.91 13.21
C GLY A 225 -7.36 -7.88 12.84
N TYR A 226 -7.69 -6.61 12.99
CA TYR A 226 -6.72 -5.52 12.84
C TYR A 226 -5.69 -5.58 13.98
N THR A 227 -4.41 -5.52 13.63
CA THR A 227 -3.30 -5.48 14.59
C THR A 227 -2.28 -4.42 14.22
N GLU A 228 -1.77 -3.71 15.22
CA GLU A 228 -0.65 -2.79 15.06
C GLU A 228 0.71 -3.51 15.12
N ASN A 229 0.75 -4.72 15.69
CA ASN A 229 1.97 -5.50 15.88
C ASN A 229 2.35 -6.35 14.66
N ILE A 230 2.00 -5.92 13.46
CA ILE A 230 2.21 -6.66 12.21
C ILE A 230 3.68 -7.04 11.97
N SER A 231 4.63 -6.19 12.39
CA SER A 231 6.06 -6.45 12.23
C SER A 231 6.52 -7.69 12.99
N ARG A 232 5.95 -7.95 14.17
CA ARG A 232 6.23 -9.15 14.96
C ARG A 232 5.78 -10.42 14.23
N TYR A 233 4.59 -10.40 13.67
CA TYR A 233 4.06 -11.53 12.89
C TYR A 233 4.86 -11.77 11.62
N MET A 234 5.20 -10.71 10.87
CA MET A 234 6.04 -10.83 9.67
C MET A 234 7.41 -11.42 9.99
N ARG A 235 8.10 -10.92 11.02
CA ARG A 235 9.43 -11.43 11.39
C ARG A 235 9.38 -12.84 11.96
N GLY A 236 8.28 -13.23 12.60
CA GLY A 236 8.05 -14.57 13.09
C GLY A 236 7.65 -15.58 12.02
N ALA A 237 7.29 -15.14 10.83
CA ALA A 237 6.89 -16.01 9.73
C ALA A 237 8.08 -16.57 8.95
N ASP A 238 7.94 -17.77 8.42
CA ASP A 238 8.87 -18.39 7.47
C ASP A 238 8.49 -18.07 6.03
N LEU A 239 7.22 -17.73 5.81
CA LEU A 239 6.66 -17.31 4.53
C LEU A 239 5.53 -16.30 4.77
N VAL A 240 5.45 -15.27 3.95
CA VAL A 240 4.29 -14.37 3.88
C VAL A 240 3.55 -14.60 2.59
N ILE A 241 2.24 -14.81 2.67
CA ILE A 241 1.34 -14.89 1.51
C ILE A 241 0.42 -13.68 1.55
N THR A 242 0.47 -12.83 0.52
CA THR A 242 -0.33 -11.60 0.48
C THR A 242 -0.56 -11.12 -0.93
N LYS A 243 -1.30 -10.02 -1.05
CA LYS A 243 -1.41 -9.23 -2.26
C LYS A 243 -0.24 -8.25 -2.38
N ALA A 244 0.03 -7.77 -3.60
CA ALA A 244 1.13 -6.87 -3.89
C ALA A 244 0.83 -5.39 -3.58
N GLY A 245 0.40 -5.06 -2.36
CA GLY A 245 0.28 -3.66 -1.93
C GLY A 245 1.65 -3.01 -1.74
N GLY A 246 1.88 -1.79 -2.25
CA GLY A 246 3.19 -1.15 -2.26
C GLY A 246 3.84 -1.07 -0.87
N ILE A 247 3.11 -0.55 0.14
CA ILE A 247 3.63 -0.45 1.52
C ILE A 247 3.94 -1.83 2.09
N THR A 248 3.03 -2.80 1.91
CA THR A 248 3.19 -4.17 2.43
C THR A 248 4.43 -4.85 1.83
N LEU A 249 4.69 -4.65 0.52
CA LEU A 249 5.90 -5.20 -0.12
C LEU A 249 7.19 -4.67 0.54
N PHE A 250 7.27 -3.38 0.82
CA PHE A 250 8.44 -2.79 1.47
C PHE A 250 8.55 -3.19 2.95
N GLU A 251 7.46 -3.34 3.67
CA GLU A 251 7.45 -3.89 5.04
C GLU A 251 8.00 -5.32 5.07
N ILE A 252 7.61 -6.16 4.11
CA ILE A 252 8.12 -7.54 3.99
C ILE A 252 9.60 -7.55 3.61
N LEU A 253 10.04 -6.69 2.69
CA LEU A 253 11.45 -6.52 2.35
C LEU A 253 12.29 -6.17 3.58
N HIS A 254 11.86 -5.21 4.39
CA HIS A 254 12.53 -4.87 5.64
C HIS A 254 12.50 -5.99 6.67
N SER A 255 11.47 -6.83 6.65
CA SER A 255 11.37 -8.01 7.51
C SER A 255 12.23 -9.18 7.01
N GLN A 256 12.72 -9.13 5.78
CA GLN A 256 13.55 -10.17 5.14
C GLN A 256 12.90 -11.57 5.18
N VAL A 257 11.60 -11.63 4.92
CA VAL A 257 10.83 -12.87 4.90
C VAL A 257 10.51 -13.22 3.44
N PRO A 258 10.60 -14.50 3.05
CA PRO A 258 10.13 -14.96 1.75
C PRO A 258 8.67 -14.54 1.50
N LEU A 259 8.39 -14.15 0.25
CA LEU A 259 7.09 -13.61 -0.12
C LEU A 259 6.48 -14.38 -1.29
N PHE A 260 5.26 -14.85 -1.10
CA PHE A 260 4.36 -15.27 -2.18
C PHE A 260 3.29 -14.22 -2.38
N VAL A 261 3.21 -13.70 -3.60
CA VAL A 261 2.10 -12.87 -4.04
C VAL A 261 1.13 -13.73 -4.81
N ILE A 262 -0.12 -13.78 -4.35
CA ILE A 262 -1.17 -14.56 -5.00
C ILE A 262 -2.25 -13.64 -5.56
N HIS A 263 -2.73 -14.00 -6.76
CA HIS A 263 -3.86 -13.35 -7.44
C HIS A 263 -3.83 -11.81 -7.42
N PRO A 264 -2.76 -11.15 -7.89
CA PRO A 264 -2.82 -9.70 -8.05
C PRO A 264 -3.82 -9.38 -9.17
N PHE A 265 -4.97 -8.77 -8.83
CA PHE A 265 -6.05 -8.50 -9.78
C PHE A 265 -6.27 -7.02 -10.07
N LEU A 266 -5.84 -6.12 -9.20
CA LEU A 266 -5.83 -4.69 -9.47
C LEU A 266 -4.60 -4.31 -10.29
N GLU A 267 -4.75 -3.39 -11.24
CA GLU A 267 -3.66 -3.02 -12.15
C GLU A 267 -2.40 -2.54 -11.40
N GLN A 268 -2.57 -1.75 -10.34
CA GLN A 268 -1.46 -1.32 -9.49
C GLN A 268 -0.81 -2.51 -8.76
N GLU A 269 -1.61 -3.47 -8.26
CA GLU A 269 -1.08 -4.67 -7.60
C GLU A 269 -0.32 -5.54 -8.61
N MET A 270 -0.82 -5.67 -9.83
CA MET A 270 -0.13 -6.40 -10.90
C MET A 270 1.23 -5.76 -11.24
N ASN A 271 1.31 -4.44 -11.30
CA ASN A 271 2.57 -3.73 -11.57
C ASN A 271 3.55 -3.91 -10.41
N ASN A 272 3.09 -3.79 -9.17
CA ASN A 272 3.89 -4.04 -7.98
C ASN A 272 4.40 -5.50 -7.94
N ALA A 273 3.54 -6.46 -8.27
CA ALA A 273 3.91 -7.88 -8.32
C ALA A 273 4.96 -8.18 -9.40
N ARG A 274 4.83 -7.60 -10.61
CA ARG A 274 5.84 -7.71 -11.66
C ARG A 274 7.19 -7.20 -11.18
N TYR A 275 7.21 -6.00 -10.59
CA TYR A 275 8.43 -5.44 -10.04
C TYR A 275 9.05 -6.36 -8.98
N ALA A 276 8.25 -6.89 -8.07
CA ALA A 276 8.71 -7.79 -7.02
C ALA A 276 9.32 -9.08 -7.59
N ALA A 277 8.69 -9.66 -8.62
CA ALA A 277 9.18 -10.84 -9.32
C ALA A 277 10.48 -10.55 -10.09
N GLU A 278 10.53 -9.46 -10.87
CA GLU A 278 11.69 -9.04 -11.64
C GLU A 278 12.92 -8.76 -10.77
N LYS A 279 12.71 -8.22 -9.57
CA LYS A 279 13.79 -7.98 -8.60
C LYS A 279 14.12 -9.21 -7.74
N GLY A 280 13.40 -10.30 -7.90
CA GLY A 280 13.69 -11.58 -7.25
C GLY A 280 13.36 -11.65 -5.75
N PHE A 281 12.55 -10.75 -5.22
CA PHE A 281 12.17 -10.77 -3.80
C PHE A 281 10.77 -11.33 -3.53
N ALA A 282 10.01 -11.67 -4.57
CA ALA A 282 8.73 -12.33 -4.43
C ALA A 282 8.56 -13.42 -5.50
N LYS A 283 7.94 -14.52 -5.11
CA LYS A 283 7.33 -15.45 -6.05
C LYS A 283 5.90 -15.00 -6.32
N VAL A 284 5.55 -14.79 -7.58
CA VAL A 284 4.22 -14.32 -7.98
C VAL A 284 3.48 -15.41 -8.71
N ILE A 285 2.30 -15.74 -8.24
CA ILE A 285 1.43 -16.73 -8.85
C ILE A 285 0.33 -15.98 -9.59
N TRP A 286 0.50 -15.92 -10.92
CA TRP A 286 -0.38 -15.20 -11.84
C TRP A 286 -1.60 -16.03 -12.27
N GLY A 287 -1.46 -17.36 -12.17
CA GLY A 287 -2.41 -18.31 -12.68
C GLY A 287 -3.60 -18.55 -11.78
N ARG A 288 -4.32 -19.64 -12.12
CA ARG A 288 -5.48 -20.08 -11.38
C ARG A 288 -5.07 -20.73 -10.06
N ARG A 289 -6.06 -20.96 -9.23
CA ARG A 289 -6.05 -21.61 -7.92
C ARG A 289 -5.14 -22.85 -7.81
N GLU A 290 -5.10 -23.69 -8.84
CA GLU A 290 -4.33 -24.93 -8.84
C GLU A 290 -2.82 -24.68 -8.85
N ASP A 291 -2.38 -23.54 -9.39
CA ASP A 291 -0.97 -23.22 -9.54
C ASP A 291 -0.28 -22.89 -8.20
N TYR A 292 -0.96 -22.18 -7.26
CA TYR A 292 -0.34 -21.83 -6.00
C TYR A 292 -0.26 -23.00 -5.01
N ILE A 293 -1.21 -23.93 -5.07
CA ILE A 293 -1.19 -25.14 -4.24
C ILE A 293 0.03 -26.00 -4.59
N GLN A 294 0.31 -26.19 -5.90
CA GLN A 294 1.49 -26.93 -6.37
C GLN A 294 2.80 -26.22 -5.99
N GLU A 295 2.81 -24.89 -5.98
CA GLU A 295 4.01 -24.11 -5.62
C GLU A 295 4.32 -24.12 -4.13
N LEU A 296 3.32 -24.28 -3.27
CA LEU A 296 3.52 -24.43 -1.82
C LEU A 296 4.13 -25.78 -1.43
N GLU A 297 4.04 -26.79 -2.29
CA GLU A 297 4.62 -28.12 -2.08
C GLU A 297 6.12 -28.21 -2.41
N LYS A 298 6.65 -27.26 -3.17
CA LYS A 298 8.06 -27.15 -3.57
C LYS A 298 8.89 -26.39 -2.53
#